data_465da38b0b1f9712112d0c245e38c2b8
#
_entry.id   465da38b0b1f9712112d0c245e38c2b8
#
_cell.length_a   1.000
_cell.length_b   1.000
_cell.length_c   1.000
_cell.angle_alpha   90.00
_cell.angle_beta   90.00
_cell.angle_gamma   90.00
#
_symmetry.space_group_name_H-M   'P 1'
#
loop_
_entity.id
_entity.type
_entity.pdbx_description
1 polymer ?
#
loop_
_entity_poly.entity_id
_entity_poly.type
_entity_poly.pdbx_seq_one_letter_code
_entity_poly.pdbx_strand_id
1 'polypeptide(L)'
;MFEQELNDYWKTVVDTIQDGVMIVDIKGTIVSVNKGLEKITGYAKAELIGEPCSTIDCNICKIVRGSKGGHWCNLFRDGVVDMRRCVLTKKDGSHIHVLKNASLLNDTEGKVLGAVETMTDITEIIEKDTQIEAFRRELRSKDGFQGILGTSGPMEQ
;
A
#
# COMPACT_ATOMS: atom_id res chain seq x y z
N MET A 1 -18.43 18.20 24.00
CA MET A 1 -17.30 19.12 23.82
C MET A 1 -16.00 18.36 23.59
N PHE A 2 -15.63 17.47 24.47
CA PHE A 2 -14.40 16.69 24.34
C PHE A 2 -14.40 15.81 23.10
N GLU A 3 -15.53 15.23 22.74
CA GLU A 3 -15.66 14.39 21.53
C GLU A 3 -15.40 15.18 20.26
N GLN A 4 -15.88 16.41 20.22
CA GLN A 4 -15.67 17.27 19.05
C GLN A 4 -14.20 17.68 18.93
N GLU A 5 -13.57 18.02 20.03
CA GLU A 5 -12.14 18.30 20.05
C GLU A 5 -11.34 17.08 19.62
N LEU A 6 -11.73 15.90 20.06
CA LEU A 6 -11.08 14.65 19.69
C LEU A 6 -11.20 14.39 18.18
N ASN A 7 -12.38 14.65 17.62
CA ASN A 7 -12.59 14.52 16.17
C ASN A 7 -11.69 15.46 15.39
N ASP A 8 -11.54 16.69 15.88
CA ASP A 8 -10.65 17.68 15.25
C ASP A 8 -9.20 17.22 15.34
N TYR A 9 -8.79 16.66 16.46
CA TYR A 9 -7.47 16.09 16.63
C TYR A 9 -7.24 14.92 15.69
N TRP A 10 -8.20 14.03 15.56
CA TRP A 10 -8.08 12.89 14.67
C TRP A 10 -7.84 13.31 13.23
N LYS A 11 -8.56 14.30 12.78
CA LYS A 11 -8.39 14.82 11.42
C LYS A 11 -6.97 15.35 11.24
N THR A 12 -6.45 16.10 12.20
CA THR A 12 -5.10 16.60 12.15
C THR A 12 -4.07 15.47 12.18
N VAL A 13 -4.27 14.49 13.04
CA VAL A 13 -3.39 13.31 13.12
C VAL A 13 -3.33 12.58 11.79
N VAL A 14 -4.49 12.29 11.22
CA VAL A 14 -4.58 11.55 9.95
C VAL A 14 -3.95 12.34 8.81
N ASP A 15 -4.16 13.66 8.77
CA ASP A 15 -3.57 14.51 7.74
C ASP A 15 -2.06 14.74 7.93
N THR A 16 -1.56 14.52 9.14
CA THR A 16 -0.12 14.63 9.41
C THR A 16 0.63 13.38 9.00
N ILE A 17 -0.04 12.24 8.95
CA ILE A 17 0.56 10.97 8.52
C ILE A 17 0.91 11.07 7.04
N GLN A 18 2.14 10.73 6.70
CA GLN A 18 2.61 10.74 5.30
C GLN A 18 2.08 9.57 4.49
N ASP A 19 1.77 8.46 5.15
CA ASP A 19 1.13 7.33 4.50
C ASP A 19 -0.28 7.70 4.07
N GLY A 20 -0.77 7.03 3.03
CA GLY A 20 -2.14 7.18 2.59
C GLY A 20 -3.08 6.44 3.52
N VAL A 21 -4.17 7.09 3.91
CA VAL A 21 -5.24 6.47 4.71
C VAL A 21 -6.55 6.65 3.97
N MET A 22 -7.27 5.56 3.80
CA MET A 22 -8.56 5.55 3.12
C MET A 22 -9.57 4.77 3.96
N ILE A 23 -10.76 5.30 4.08
CA ILE A 23 -11.86 4.61 4.74
C ILE A 23 -12.95 4.36 3.70
N VAL A 24 -13.43 3.13 3.64
CA VAL A 24 -14.51 2.73 2.76
C VAL A 24 -15.67 2.17 3.58
N ASP A 25 -16.87 2.27 3.03
CA ASP A 25 -18.05 1.63 3.65
C ASP A 25 -18.13 0.17 3.25
N ILE A 26 -19.17 -0.51 3.70
CA ILE A 26 -19.35 -1.96 3.44
C ILE A 26 -19.55 -2.27 1.95
N LYS A 27 -19.89 -1.28 1.15
CA LYS A 27 -20.07 -1.44 -0.31
C LYS A 27 -18.79 -1.16 -1.08
N GLY A 28 -17.75 -0.70 -0.39
CA GLY A 28 -16.49 -0.35 -1.03
C GLY A 28 -16.45 1.08 -1.56
N THR A 29 -17.39 1.92 -1.13
CA THR A 29 -17.41 3.33 -1.49
C THR A 29 -16.48 4.09 -0.57
N ILE A 30 -15.63 4.93 -1.15
CA ILE A 30 -14.68 5.74 -0.38
C ILE A 30 -15.43 6.83 0.36
N VAL A 31 -15.28 6.86 1.68
CA VAL A 31 -15.94 7.86 2.52
C VAL A 31 -14.97 8.87 3.11
N SER A 32 -13.69 8.53 3.20
CA SER A 32 -12.68 9.46 3.71
C SER A 32 -11.30 9.10 3.19
N VAL A 33 -10.49 10.12 2.93
CA VAL A 33 -9.08 9.96 2.57
C VAL A 33 -8.30 11.08 3.26
N ASN A 34 -7.00 10.83 3.50
CA ASN A 34 -6.13 11.86 4.07
C ASN A 34 -5.26 12.50 2.98
N LYS A 35 -4.48 13.50 3.38
CA LYS A 35 -3.58 14.20 2.45
C LYS A 35 -2.49 13.29 1.89
N GLY A 36 -2.03 12.32 2.68
CA GLY A 36 -1.05 11.35 2.23
C GLY A 36 -1.55 10.54 1.03
N LEU A 37 -2.81 10.14 1.05
CA LEU A 37 -3.38 9.40 -0.07
C LEU A 37 -3.52 10.27 -1.31
N GLU A 38 -3.87 11.53 -1.15
CA GLU A 38 -3.92 12.47 -2.27
C GLU A 38 -2.56 12.58 -2.95
N LYS A 39 -1.49 12.65 -2.18
CA LYS A 39 -0.12 12.73 -2.71
C LYS A 39 0.29 11.43 -3.40
N ILE A 40 -0.04 10.30 -2.79
CA ILE A 40 0.33 8.99 -3.32
C ILE A 40 -0.38 8.71 -4.64
N THR A 41 -1.67 9.02 -4.72
CA THR A 41 -2.48 8.66 -5.89
C THR A 41 -2.57 9.76 -6.94
N GLY A 42 -2.34 11.00 -6.56
CA GLY A 42 -2.52 12.15 -7.44
C GLY A 42 -3.98 12.60 -7.58
N TYR A 43 -4.90 11.89 -6.93
CA TYR A 43 -6.31 12.30 -6.91
C TYR A 43 -6.55 13.25 -5.74
N ALA A 44 -7.39 14.27 -5.96
CA ALA A 44 -7.85 15.12 -4.88
C ALA A 44 -8.93 14.39 -4.07
N LYS A 45 -9.06 14.75 -2.81
CA LYS A 45 -10.08 14.17 -1.92
C LYS A 45 -11.47 14.23 -2.56
N ALA A 46 -11.81 15.37 -3.13
CA ALA A 46 -13.12 15.57 -3.75
C ALA A 46 -13.37 14.62 -4.93
N GLU A 47 -12.31 14.18 -5.59
CA GLU A 47 -12.41 13.24 -6.70
C GLU A 47 -12.61 11.78 -6.23
N LEU A 48 -12.19 11.48 -5.01
CA LEU A 48 -12.24 10.11 -4.48
C LEU A 48 -13.48 9.85 -3.63
N ILE A 49 -13.94 10.84 -2.87
CA ILE A 49 -15.09 10.65 -1.98
C ILE A 49 -16.33 10.32 -2.81
N GLY A 50 -17.02 9.25 -2.44
CA GLY A 50 -18.21 8.78 -3.15
C GLY A 50 -17.91 7.83 -4.30
N GLU A 51 -16.65 7.66 -4.65
CA GLU A 51 -16.24 6.73 -5.71
C GLU A 51 -15.92 5.36 -5.14
N PRO A 52 -16.02 4.30 -5.94
CA PRO A 52 -15.62 2.98 -5.46
C PRO A 52 -14.11 2.92 -5.26
N CYS A 53 -13.68 2.07 -4.34
CA CYS A 53 -12.24 1.91 -4.06
C CYS A 53 -11.46 1.42 -5.28
N SER A 54 -12.14 0.84 -6.26
CA SER A 54 -11.52 0.43 -7.53
C SER A 54 -10.99 1.59 -8.37
N THR A 55 -11.39 2.82 -8.04
CA THR A 55 -10.87 4.01 -8.71
C THR A 55 -9.35 4.09 -8.61
N ILE A 56 -8.79 3.62 -7.50
CA ILE A 56 -7.34 3.60 -7.28
C ILE A 56 -6.66 2.47 -8.07
N ASP A 57 -7.44 1.51 -8.56
CA ASP A 57 -6.96 0.45 -9.46
C ASP A 57 -5.82 -0.40 -8.87
N CYS A 58 -6.05 -0.91 -7.68
CA CYS A 58 -5.09 -1.81 -7.02
C CYS A 58 -5.11 -3.19 -7.71
N ASN A 59 -3.94 -3.68 -8.11
CA ASN A 59 -3.83 -4.95 -8.85
C ASN A 59 -4.32 -6.16 -8.03
N ILE A 60 -4.09 -6.17 -6.72
CA ILE A 60 -4.55 -7.25 -5.86
C ILE A 60 -6.07 -7.30 -5.80
N CYS A 61 -6.71 -6.14 -5.73
CA CYS A 61 -8.16 -6.05 -5.71
C CYS A 61 -8.79 -6.56 -7.01
N LYS A 62 -8.14 -6.32 -8.14
CA LYS A 62 -8.61 -6.84 -9.44
C LYS A 62 -8.62 -8.35 -9.47
N ILE A 63 -7.55 -8.97 -8.98
CA ILE A 63 -7.44 -10.43 -8.94
C ILE A 63 -8.57 -11.02 -8.09
N VAL A 64 -8.82 -10.42 -6.95
CA VAL A 64 -9.85 -10.89 -6.01
C VAL A 64 -11.26 -10.71 -6.60
N ARG A 65 -11.50 -9.57 -7.26
CA ARG A 65 -12.83 -9.33 -7.87
C ARG A 65 -13.13 -10.25 -9.02
N GLY A 66 -12.11 -10.74 -9.70
CA GLY A 66 -12.28 -11.70 -10.77
C GLY A 66 -12.68 -13.08 -10.28
N SER A 67 -12.52 -13.38 -9.00
CA SER A 67 -12.90 -14.65 -8.43
C SER A 67 -14.39 -14.63 -8.05
N LYS A 68 -15.07 -15.72 -8.33
CA LYS A 68 -16.48 -15.86 -7.96
C LYS A 68 -16.57 -16.11 -6.45
N GLY A 69 -16.99 -15.10 -5.72
CA GLY A 69 -17.20 -15.20 -4.29
C GLY A 69 -18.11 -14.08 -3.84
N GLY A 70 -18.81 -14.28 -2.77
CA GLY A 70 -19.88 -13.39 -2.34
C GLY A 70 -19.45 -12.00 -1.92
N HIS A 71 -18.15 -11.76 -1.76
CA HIS A 71 -17.65 -10.46 -1.32
C HIS A 71 -16.80 -9.81 -2.39
N TRP A 72 -16.99 -8.52 -2.57
CA TRP A 72 -16.22 -7.73 -3.51
C TRP A 72 -14.74 -7.57 -3.10
N CYS A 73 -14.42 -7.87 -1.86
CA CYS A 73 -13.08 -7.69 -1.33
C CYS A 73 -12.76 -8.77 -0.29
N ASN A 74 -11.58 -9.36 -0.37
CA ASN A 74 -11.12 -10.36 0.60
C ASN A 74 -11.09 -9.82 2.03
N LEU A 75 -10.92 -8.51 2.19
CA LEU A 75 -10.89 -7.90 3.50
C LEU A 75 -12.16 -8.18 4.30
N PHE A 76 -13.31 -8.10 3.65
CA PHE A 76 -14.59 -8.33 4.33
C PHE A 76 -14.82 -9.80 4.67
N ARG A 77 -14.15 -10.69 3.96
CA ARG A 77 -14.20 -12.11 4.26
C ARG A 77 -13.21 -12.50 5.36
N ASP A 78 -11.97 -12.01 5.26
CA ASP A 78 -10.87 -12.44 6.13
C ASP A 78 -10.65 -11.51 7.32
N GLY A 79 -11.19 -10.30 7.29
CA GLY A 79 -11.14 -9.34 8.41
C GLY A 79 -9.90 -8.47 8.45
N VAL A 80 -8.83 -8.86 7.79
CA VAL A 80 -7.59 -8.10 7.82
C VAL A 80 -6.76 -8.40 6.57
N VAL A 81 -6.03 -7.39 6.11
CA VAL A 81 -4.99 -7.56 5.09
C VAL A 81 -3.71 -6.97 5.67
N ASP A 82 -2.74 -7.85 5.90
CA ASP A 82 -1.46 -7.46 6.49
C ASP A 82 -0.39 -7.27 5.43
N MET A 83 0.25 -6.14 5.47
CA MET A 83 1.52 -5.84 4.79
C MET A 83 1.67 -6.46 3.40
N ARG A 84 0.71 -6.24 2.53
CA ARG A 84 0.78 -6.73 1.16
C ARG A 84 1.34 -5.67 0.23
N ARG A 85 2.26 -6.09 -0.62
CA ARG A 85 2.75 -5.22 -1.68
C ARG A 85 1.72 -5.17 -2.80
N CYS A 86 1.36 -3.97 -3.21
CA CYS A 86 0.44 -3.76 -4.32
C CYS A 86 0.99 -2.74 -5.29
N VAL A 87 0.47 -2.76 -6.50
CA VAL A 87 0.72 -1.72 -7.48
C VAL A 87 -0.59 -0.97 -7.67
N LEU A 88 -0.54 0.33 -7.46
CA LEU A 88 -1.66 1.22 -7.71
C LEU A 88 -1.42 1.99 -9.00
N THR A 89 -2.50 2.38 -9.66
CA THR A 89 -2.44 3.28 -10.80
C THR A 89 -2.82 4.68 -10.34
N LYS A 90 -1.91 5.63 -10.53
CA LYS A 90 -2.13 7.02 -10.19
C LYS A 90 -3.07 7.68 -11.21
N LYS A 91 -3.53 8.88 -10.87
CA LYS A 91 -4.41 9.64 -11.76
C LYS A 91 -3.80 9.88 -13.15
N ASP A 92 -2.48 10.08 -13.21
CA ASP A 92 -1.77 10.32 -14.46
C ASP A 92 -1.47 9.05 -15.27
N GLY A 93 -1.92 7.89 -14.77
CA GLY A 93 -1.70 6.61 -15.43
C GLY A 93 -0.41 5.92 -15.03
N SER A 94 0.46 6.58 -14.29
CA SER A 94 1.69 5.93 -13.82
C SER A 94 1.40 4.96 -12.68
N HIS A 95 2.32 4.03 -12.45
CA HIS A 95 2.18 3.03 -11.41
C HIS A 95 3.04 3.37 -10.21
N ILE A 96 2.57 2.98 -9.05
CA ILE A 96 3.27 3.20 -7.80
C ILE A 96 3.19 1.92 -6.96
N HIS A 97 4.29 1.56 -6.35
CA HIS A 97 4.35 0.42 -5.44
C HIS A 97 4.04 0.88 -4.03
N VAL A 98 3.09 0.21 -3.39
CA VAL A 98 2.71 0.52 -2.02
C VAL A 98 2.68 -0.74 -1.18
N LEU A 99 2.92 -0.54 0.11
CA LEU A 99 2.69 -1.56 1.12
C LEU A 99 1.34 -1.25 1.75
N LYS A 100 0.43 -2.20 1.67
CA LYS A 100 -0.96 -2.01 2.08
C LYS A 100 -1.28 -2.81 3.33
N ASN A 101 -1.93 -2.15 4.27
CA ASN A 101 -2.58 -2.80 5.41
C ASN A 101 -4.03 -2.38 5.41
N ALA A 102 -4.89 -3.27 5.83
CA ALA A 102 -6.31 -2.97 5.91
C ALA A 102 -6.94 -3.74 7.07
N SER A 103 -7.94 -3.14 7.66
CA SER A 103 -8.66 -3.72 8.79
C SER A 103 -10.12 -3.29 8.75
N LEU A 104 -11.00 -4.15 9.26
CA LEU A 104 -12.41 -3.80 9.36
C LEU A 104 -12.63 -2.78 10.47
N LEU A 105 -13.57 -1.88 10.23
CA LEU A 105 -14.07 -0.95 11.23
C LEU A 105 -15.39 -1.49 11.77
N ASN A 106 -15.46 -1.67 13.07
CA ASN A 106 -16.65 -2.18 13.74
C ASN A 106 -17.21 -1.13 14.69
N ASP A 107 -18.52 -1.15 14.88
CA ASP A 107 -19.13 -0.34 15.92
C ASP A 107 -18.94 -0.99 17.30
N THR A 108 -19.49 -0.37 18.34
CA THR A 108 -19.36 -0.87 19.72
C THR A 108 -20.02 -2.23 19.92
N GLU A 109 -20.92 -2.62 19.02
CA GLU A 109 -21.64 -3.90 19.10
C GLU A 109 -21.01 -4.96 18.18
N GLY A 110 -19.91 -4.64 17.53
CA GLY A 110 -19.22 -5.57 16.66
C GLY A 110 -19.73 -5.59 15.22
N LYS A 111 -20.70 -4.74 14.87
CA LYS A 111 -21.19 -4.67 13.51
C LYS A 111 -20.18 -3.99 12.61
N VAL A 112 -19.92 -4.57 11.45
CA VAL A 112 -18.96 -4.01 10.48
C VAL A 112 -19.55 -2.77 9.85
N LEU A 113 -18.87 -1.64 9.99
CA LEU A 113 -19.24 -0.36 9.38
C LEU A 113 -18.54 -0.11 8.06
N GLY A 114 -17.38 -0.71 7.88
CA GLY A 114 -16.56 -0.50 6.71
C GLY A 114 -15.17 -1.00 6.96
N ALA A 115 -14.19 -0.37 6.32
CA ALA A 115 -12.79 -0.75 6.46
C ALA A 115 -11.89 0.48 6.39
N VAL A 116 -10.76 0.39 7.07
CA VAL A 116 -9.69 1.37 6.96
C VAL A 116 -8.52 0.70 6.25
N GLU A 117 -7.94 1.40 5.28
CA GLU A 117 -6.77 0.94 4.56
C GLU A 117 -5.67 1.97 4.68
N THR A 118 -4.46 1.49 4.95
CA THR A 118 -3.27 2.34 4.96
C THR A 118 -2.34 1.90 3.84
N MET A 119 -1.69 2.86 3.20
CA MET A 119 -0.81 2.61 2.07
C MET A 119 0.47 3.39 2.26
N THR A 120 1.59 2.68 2.24
CA THR A 120 2.91 3.28 2.34
C THR A 120 3.58 3.20 0.97
N ASP A 121 4.02 4.33 0.45
CA ASP A 121 4.76 4.36 -0.82
C ASP A 121 6.13 3.75 -0.60
N ILE A 122 6.38 2.62 -1.23
CA ILE A 122 7.66 1.90 -1.12
C ILE A 122 8.44 1.92 -2.44
N THR A 123 8.04 2.77 -3.38
CA THR A 123 8.67 2.83 -4.70
C THR A 123 10.17 3.10 -4.58
N GLU A 124 10.55 4.05 -3.74
CA GLU A 124 11.95 4.38 -3.51
C GLU A 124 12.72 3.21 -2.90
N ILE A 125 12.10 2.50 -1.97
CA ILE A 125 12.70 1.33 -1.34
C ILE A 125 12.96 0.23 -2.37
N ILE A 126 11.99 -0.02 -3.23
CA ILE A 126 12.12 -1.03 -4.29
C ILE A 126 13.21 -0.64 -5.27
N GLU A 127 13.28 0.63 -5.67
CA GLU A 127 14.32 1.12 -6.56
C GLU A 127 15.71 0.94 -5.96
N LYS A 128 15.88 1.26 -4.68
CA LYS A 128 17.14 1.07 -3.98
C LYS A 128 17.52 -0.40 -3.88
N ASP A 129 16.56 -1.26 -3.57
CA ASP A 129 16.79 -2.71 -3.52
C ASP A 129 17.23 -3.24 -4.88
N THR A 130 16.61 -2.76 -5.96
CA THR A 130 16.97 -3.14 -7.32
C THR A 130 18.41 -2.71 -7.64
N GLN A 131 18.77 -1.49 -7.25
CA GLN A 131 20.13 -0.98 -7.44
C GLN A 131 21.14 -1.80 -6.64
N ILE A 132 20.82 -2.14 -5.40
CA ILE A 132 21.66 -2.97 -4.56
C ILE A 132 21.85 -4.35 -5.18
N GLU A 133 20.79 -4.96 -5.68
CA GLU A 133 20.85 -6.25 -6.35
C GLU A 133 21.72 -6.22 -7.60
N ALA A 134 21.54 -5.19 -8.42
CA ALA A 134 22.36 -5.00 -9.62
C ALA A 134 23.81 -4.84 -9.26
N PHE A 135 24.11 -4.04 -8.22
CA PHE A 135 25.46 -3.84 -7.74
C PHE A 135 26.07 -5.13 -7.20
N ARG A 136 25.30 -5.91 -6.45
CA ARG A 136 25.75 -7.21 -5.93
C ARG A 136 26.07 -8.19 -7.05
N ARG A 137 25.26 -8.22 -8.08
CA ARG A 137 25.51 -9.07 -9.26
C ARG A 137 26.80 -8.67 -9.95
N GLU A 138 27.02 -7.37 -10.09
CA GLU A 138 28.24 -6.86 -10.68
C GLU A 138 29.47 -7.25 -9.88
N LEU A 139 29.40 -7.11 -8.57
CA LEU A 139 30.48 -7.52 -7.67
C LEU A 139 30.72 -9.02 -7.72
N ARG A 140 29.67 -9.82 -7.72
CA ARG A 140 29.79 -11.28 -7.83
C ARG A 140 30.44 -11.70 -9.14
N SER A 141 30.10 -11.01 -10.21
CA SER A 141 30.69 -11.26 -11.52
C SER A 141 32.18 -10.97 -11.48
N LYS A 142 32.59 -9.85 -10.90
CA LYS A 142 33.99 -9.50 -10.76
C LYS A 142 34.73 -10.44 -9.82
N ASP A 143 34.11 -10.77 -8.69
CA ASP A 143 34.70 -11.69 -7.74
C ASP A 143 34.84 -13.10 -8.31
N GLY A 144 33.84 -13.56 -9.03
CA GLY A 144 33.90 -14.83 -9.73
C GLY A 144 35.03 -14.86 -10.76
N PHE A 145 35.20 -13.77 -11.47
CA PHE A 145 36.26 -13.62 -12.43
C PHE A 145 37.62 -13.57 -11.74
N GLN A 146 37.74 -12.81 -10.67
CA GLN A 146 38.98 -12.72 -9.88
C GLN A 146 39.25 -13.95 -9.05
N GLY A 147 38.19 -14.63 -8.60
CA GLY A 147 38.32 -15.88 -7.87
C GLY A 147 38.97 -16.98 -8.69
N ILE A 148 38.77 -16.95 -9.98
CA ILE A 148 39.44 -17.85 -10.89
C ILE A 148 40.96 -17.56 -10.89
N LEU A 149 41.31 -16.33 -10.65
CA LEU A 149 42.71 -15.90 -10.59
C LEU A 149 43.36 -16.13 -9.20
N GLY A 150 42.61 -16.52 -8.27
CA GLY A 150 43.16 -16.76 -7.02
C GLY A 150 42.33 -16.48 -5.86
N THR A 151 42.12 -16.57 -5.69
CA THR A 151 41.62 -16.81 -4.66
C THR A 151 41.10 -17.39 -4.09
N SER A 152 41.46 -17.08 -4.29
CA SER A 152 41.48 -17.55 -3.61
C SER A 152 41.63 -17.97 -3.15
N GLY A 153 41.85 -17.91 -3.57
CA GLY A 153 42.26 -18.30 -3.11
C GLY A 153 42.45 -18.43 -2.74
N PRO A 154 43.03 -18.78 -3.16
CA PRO A 154 43.29 -18.94 -2.77
C PRO A 154 43.20 -18.93 -2.58
N MET A 155 43.01 -18.83 -2.93
CA MET A 155 42.94 -18.85 -2.83
C MET A 155 42.69 -18.67 -2.54
N GLU A 156 42.43 -18.56 -2.57
CA GLU A 156 42.38 -18.60 -2.46
C GLU A 156 42.31 -18.46 -2.11
N GLN A 157 42.57 -18.39 -2.10
CA GLN A 157 42.73 -18.44 -2.02
C GLN A 157 42.49 -18.51 -1.95
#